data_dd1156cc79a3481258a2f85c1865a982
#
_entry.id   dd1156cc79a3481258a2f85c1865a982
#
_cell.length_a   1.000
_cell.length_b   1.000
_cell.length_c   1.000
_cell.angle_alpha   90.00
_cell.angle_beta   90.00
_cell.angle_gamma   90.00
#
_symmetry.space_group_name_H-M   'P 1'
#
loop_
_entity.id
_entity.type
_entity.pdbx_description
1 polymer ?
#
loop_
_entity_poly.entity_id
_entity_poly.type
_entity_poly.pdbx_seq_one_letter_code
_entity_poly.pdbx_strand_id
1 'polypeptide(L)'
;MTYLKLKNNIWNELRPFSVGFDNIFNHFNLHLDNQRTVNYPPYNIVEVDSLNWRIEMALAGFSKKDINIEYANNLLTVESVKDEDTKEVEENDGVLFKGISKRQFKKSFTLADDVVINGAELKDGMLVVDLEKIVPEEKKPRTIKIK
;
A
#
# COMPACT_ATOMS: atom_id res chain seq x y z
N MET A 1 19.51 -21.88 10.54
CA MET A 1 18.37 -21.36 9.79
C MET A 1 18.76 -21.18 8.35
N THR A 2 18.22 -21.99 7.47
CA THR A 2 18.48 -21.89 6.04
C THR A 2 17.58 -20.80 5.49
N TYR A 3 18.11 -19.63 5.22
CA TYR A 3 17.40 -18.63 4.45
C TYR A 3 17.21 -19.18 3.04
N LEU A 4 15.99 -19.52 2.70
CA LEU A 4 15.60 -19.76 1.32
C LEU A 4 15.89 -18.47 0.54
N LYS A 5 17.04 -18.42 -0.14
CA LYS A 5 17.23 -17.50 -1.26
C LYS A 5 16.17 -17.90 -2.30
N LEU A 6 15.06 -17.20 -2.32
CA LEU A 6 14.15 -17.22 -3.45
C LEU A 6 14.97 -16.78 -4.66
N LYS A 7 15.46 -17.76 -5.42
CA LYS A 7 16.10 -17.51 -6.70
C LYS A 7 15.11 -16.77 -7.58
N ASN A 8 15.58 -15.74 -8.26
CA ASN A 8 14.83 -14.93 -9.22
C ASN A 8 14.12 -15.73 -10.34
N ASN A 9 14.18 -17.07 -10.29
CA ASN A 9 13.63 -17.96 -11.30
C ASN A 9 12.16 -18.35 -11.08
N ILE A 10 11.61 -18.21 -9.86
CA ILE A 10 10.21 -18.62 -9.59
C ILE A 10 9.23 -17.88 -10.50
N TRP A 11 9.48 -16.61 -10.75
CA TRP A 11 8.64 -15.80 -11.61
C TRP A 11 8.67 -16.25 -13.08
N ASN A 12 9.83 -16.67 -13.56
CA ASN A 12 9.97 -17.21 -14.91
C ASN A 12 9.28 -18.58 -15.06
N GLU A 13 9.23 -19.36 -13.99
CA GLU A 13 8.54 -20.65 -13.97
C GLU A 13 7.01 -20.50 -13.88
N LEU A 14 6.53 -19.42 -13.24
CA LEU A 14 5.09 -19.15 -13.12
C LEU A 14 4.49 -18.49 -14.37
N ARG A 15 5.28 -17.80 -15.17
CA ARG A 15 4.81 -17.13 -16.40
C ARG A 15 4.01 -18.03 -17.36
N PRO A 16 4.43 -19.30 -17.61
CA PRO A 16 3.69 -20.17 -18.53
C PRO A 16 2.28 -20.54 -18.04
N PHE A 17 2.02 -20.41 -16.74
CA PHE A 17 0.74 -20.76 -16.11
C PHE A 17 -0.15 -19.56 -15.86
N SER A 18 0.31 -18.34 -16.14
CA SER A 18 -0.42 -17.11 -15.90
C SER A 18 -0.74 -16.40 -17.21
N VAL A 19 -2.00 -16.08 -17.42
CA VAL A 19 -2.48 -15.33 -18.59
C VAL A 19 -3.03 -14.00 -18.11
N GLY A 20 -2.46 -12.88 -18.59
CA GLY A 20 -2.93 -11.54 -18.26
C GLY A 20 -2.40 -10.96 -16.93
N PHE A 21 -1.37 -11.57 -16.32
CA PHE A 21 -0.79 -11.14 -15.05
C PHE A 21 0.49 -10.28 -15.18
N ASP A 22 0.88 -9.89 -16.38
CA ASP A 22 2.14 -9.16 -16.61
C ASP A 22 2.23 -7.87 -15.80
N ASN A 23 1.13 -7.15 -15.65
CA ASN A 23 1.06 -5.95 -14.82
C ASN A 23 1.32 -6.24 -13.34
N ILE A 24 0.80 -7.34 -12.82
CA ILE A 24 1.01 -7.75 -11.43
C ILE A 24 2.48 -8.07 -11.18
N PHE A 25 3.13 -8.78 -12.09
CA PHE A 25 4.56 -9.09 -11.99
C PHE A 25 5.44 -7.85 -12.03
N ASN A 26 5.11 -6.88 -12.90
CA ASN A 26 5.83 -5.62 -12.96
C ASN A 26 5.68 -4.81 -11.67
N HIS A 27 4.48 -4.73 -11.12
CA HIS A 27 4.23 -4.06 -9.83
C HIS A 27 4.98 -4.75 -8.68
N PHE A 28 5.04 -6.07 -8.69
CA PHE A 28 5.75 -6.83 -7.66
C PHE A 28 7.27 -6.57 -7.69
N ASN A 29 7.86 -6.51 -8.88
CA ASN A 29 9.28 -6.19 -9.04
C ASN A 29 9.63 -4.79 -8.52
N LEU A 30 8.76 -3.80 -8.75
CA LEU A 30 8.93 -2.44 -8.23
C LEU A 30 8.94 -2.39 -6.69
N HIS A 31 8.18 -3.27 -6.04
CA HIS A 31 8.14 -3.35 -4.58
C HIS A 31 9.34 -4.10 -3.97
N LEU A 32 9.91 -5.06 -4.68
CA LEU A 32 11.09 -5.80 -4.19
C LEU A 32 12.35 -4.93 -4.17
N ASP A 33 12.50 -4.00 -5.11
CA ASP A 33 13.65 -3.10 -5.15
C ASP A 33 13.61 -2.03 -4.04
N ASN A 34 12.43 -1.74 -3.50
CA ASN A 34 12.26 -0.75 -2.44
C ASN A 34 12.41 -1.26 -1.01
N GLN A 35 12.78 -2.52 -0.80
CA GLN A 35 12.87 -3.12 0.55
C GLN A 35 14.02 -2.58 1.44
N ARG A 36 14.80 -1.63 0.98
CA ARG A 36 15.87 -1.02 1.78
C ARG A 36 15.49 0.24 2.53
N THR A 37 14.27 0.73 2.41
CA THR A 37 13.83 1.93 3.08
C THR A 37 13.10 1.61 4.38
N VAL A 38 13.49 2.35 5.42
CA VAL A 38 12.85 2.42 6.73
C VAL A 38 11.33 2.24 6.60
N ASN A 39 10.78 1.31 7.37
CA ASN A 39 9.36 0.99 7.36
C ASN A 39 8.54 2.11 8.04
N TYR A 40 8.54 3.29 7.41
CA TYR A 40 7.86 4.49 7.87
C TYR A 40 6.94 5.03 6.78
N PRO A 41 5.72 5.40 7.13
CA PRO A 41 5.06 5.21 8.41
C PRO A 41 4.68 3.74 8.63
N PRO A 42 4.56 3.28 9.89
CA PRO A 42 4.08 1.93 10.19
C PRO A 42 2.63 1.78 9.74
N TYR A 43 2.28 0.62 9.21
CA TYR A 43 0.94 0.33 8.73
C TYR A 43 0.56 -1.14 8.93
N ASN A 44 -0.74 -1.39 8.97
CA ASN A 44 -1.33 -2.72 8.93
C ASN A 44 -2.22 -2.84 7.70
N ILE A 45 -2.31 -4.05 7.15
CA ILE A 45 -3.35 -4.44 6.21
C ILE A 45 -4.19 -5.48 6.92
N VAL A 46 -5.46 -5.16 7.13
CA VAL A 46 -6.41 -5.99 7.88
C VAL A 46 -7.44 -6.55 6.92
N GLU A 47 -7.63 -7.86 6.91
CA GLU A 47 -8.76 -8.51 6.28
C GLU A 47 -9.95 -8.44 7.25
N VAL A 48 -10.96 -7.64 6.89
CA VAL A 48 -12.18 -7.48 7.70
C VAL A 48 -13.12 -8.66 7.47
N ASP A 49 -13.28 -9.03 6.21
CA ASP A 49 -13.99 -10.23 5.75
C ASP A 49 -13.49 -10.64 4.36
N SER A 50 -14.10 -11.64 3.74
CA SER A 50 -13.67 -12.19 2.45
C SER A 50 -13.69 -11.20 1.27
N LEU A 51 -14.39 -10.07 1.41
CA LEU A 51 -14.55 -9.05 0.37
C LEU A 51 -14.06 -7.66 0.81
N ASN A 52 -13.73 -7.48 2.08
CA ASN A 52 -13.37 -6.19 2.64
C ASN A 52 -12.02 -6.22 3.33
N TRP A 53 -11.20 -5.23 3.02
CA TRP A 53 -9.90 -4.99 3.65
C TRP A 53 -9.81 -3.56 4.16
N ARG A 54 -8.89 -3.37 5.06
CA ARG A 54 -8.57 -2.06 5.64
C ARG A 54 -7.07 -1.87 5.69
N ILE A 55 -6.60 -0.71 5.25
CA ILE A 55 -5.24 -0.26 5.48
C ILE A 55 -5.28 0.73 6.64
N GLU A 56 -4.50 0.46 7.67
CA GLU A 56 -4.35 1.32 8.84
C GLU A 56 -2.93 1.84 8.89
N MET A 57 -2.74 3.14 8.93
CA MET A 57 -1.42 3.78 8.91
C MET A 57 -1.29 4.74 10.09
N ALA A 58 -0.22 4.58 10.88
CA ALA A 58 0.05 5.45 12.02
C ALA A 58 0.67 6.76 11.55
N LEU A 59 -0.07 7.85 11.65
CA LEU A 59 0.30 9.19 11.20
C LEU A 59 0.14 10.22 12.31
N ALA A 60 0.73 9.93 13.48
CA ALA A 60 0.75 10.86 14.60
C ALA A 60 1.40 12.20 14.20
N GLY A 61 0.73 13.30 14.48
CA GLY A 61 1.20 14.65 14.17
C GLY A 61 0.83 15.17 12.78
N PHE A 62 0.24 14.34 11.90
CA PHE A 62 -0.26 14.77 10.60
C PHE A 62 -1.73 15.21 10.68
N SER A 63 -2.07 16.25 9.97
CA SER A 63 -3.45 16.68 9.72
C SER A 63 -3.89 16.29 8.31
N LYS A 64 -5.18 16.41 8.01
CA LYS A 64 -5.73 16.09 6.67
C LYS A 64 -5.05 16.84 5.53
N LYS A 65 -4.64 18.09 5.77
CA LYS A 65 -3.95 18.92 4.76
C LYS A 65 -2.52 18.48 4.48
N ASP A 66 -1.93 17.71 5.40
CA ASP A 66 -0.55 17.25 5.29
C ASP A 66 -0.42 15.94 4.51
N ILE A 67 -1.54 15.32 4.15
CA ILE A 67 -1.61 14.01 3.50
C ILE A 67 -2.33 14.13 2.17
N ASN A 68 -1.73 13.56 1.14
CA ASN A 68 -2.34 13.34 -0.16
C ASN A 68 -2.55 11.85 -0.41
N ILE A 69 -3.73 11.49 -0.89
CA ILE A 69 -4.08 10.11 -1.27
C ILE A 69 -4.50 10.13 -2.73
N GLU A 70 -3.83 9.34 -3.55
CA GLU A 70 -4.11 9.20 -4.97
C GLU A 70 -4.29 7.73 -5.34
N TYR A 71 -5.27 7.45 -6.18
CA TYR A 71 -5.47 6.14 -6.76
C TYR A 71 -5.49 6.23 -8.28
N ALA A 72 -4.53 5.58 -8.91
CA ALA A 72 -4.42 5.51 -10.35
C ALA A 72 -3.75 4.20 -10.78
N ASN A 73 -4.22 3.60 -11.87
CA ASN A 73 -3.62 2.38 -12.45
C ASN A 73 -3.41 1.25 -11.43
N ASN A 74 -4.41 0.98 -10.61
CA ASN A 74 -4.38 -0.03 -9.55
C ASN A 74 -3.36 0.25 -8.43
N LEU A 75 -2.81 1.45 -8.38
CA LEU A 75 -1.85 1.88 -7.38
C LEU A 75 -2.48 2.93 -6.47
N LEU A 76 -2.64 2.58 -5.19
CA LEU A 76 -3.01 3.51 -4.13
C LEU A 76 -1.74 4.09 -3.54
N THR A 77 -1.57 5.39 -3.66
CA THR A 77 -0.42 6.12 -3.11
C THR A 77 -0.87 7.03 -1.99
N VAL A 78 -0.21 6.92 -0.85
CA VAL A 78 -0.35 7.81 0.30
C VAL A 78 0.98 8.52 0.50
N GLU A 79 0.96 9.84 0.45
CA GLU A 79 2.17 10.64 0.59
C GLU A 79 1.95 11.86 1.48
N SER A 80 3.00 12.31 2.13
CA SER A 80 3.00 13.57 2.85
C SER A 80 3.19 14.73 1.87
N VAL A 81 2.39 15.78 2.03
CA VAL A 81 2.56 17.04 1.30
C VAL A 81 3.80 17.74 1.83
N LYS A 82 4.67 18.20 0.93
CA LYS A 82 5.81 19.04 1.30
C LYS A 82 5.29 20.42 1.65
N ASP A 83 5.43 20.84 2.90
CA ASP A 83 5.36 22.25 3.24
C ASP A 83 6.65 22.89 2.78
N GLU A 84 6.59 23.79 1.79
CA GLU A 84 7.75 24.57 1.32
C GLU A 84 8.34 25.46 2.41
N ASP A 85 7.59 25.71 3.48
CA ASP A 85 7.99 26.55 4.62
C ASP A 85 8.63 25.77 5.78
N THR A 86 8.65 24.45 5.75
CA THR A 86 9.38 23.67 6.75
C THR A 86 10.85 23.57 6.32
N LYS A 87 11.58 24.67 6.40
CA LYS A 87 13.02 24.59 6.70
C LYS A 87 13.10 23.72 7.95
N GLU A 88 13.87 22.65 7.86
CA GLU A 88 14.26 21.86 9.01
C GLU A 88 14.87 22.83 10.06
N VAL A 89 14.00 23.41 10.87
CA VAL A 89 14.46 24.00 12.11
C VAL A 89 14.75 22.79 12.99
N GLU A 90 16.01 22.39 13.01
CA GLU A 90 16.55 21.53 14.06
C GLU A 90 16.45 22.31 15.38
N GLU A 91 15.24 22.62 15.79
CA GLU A 91 15.01 23.05 17.17
C GLU A 91 15.00 21.80 18.06
N ASN A 92 16.20 21.47 18.51
CA ASN A 92 16.40 20.58 19.65
C ASN A 92 15.93 21.24 20.96
N ASP A 93 14.79 21.93 20.94
CA ASP A 93 14.26 22.62 22.11
C ASP A 93 13.74 21.62 23.15
N GLY A 94 14.64 21.19 24.03
CA GLY A 94 14.31 20.45 25.23
C GLY A 94 13.94 18.97 25.04
N VAL A 95 14.13 18.42 23.84
CA VAL A 95 13.86 17.00 23.58
C VAL A 95 15.02 16.13 24.05
N LEU A 96 14.83 15.40 25.15
CA LEU A 96 15.83 14.46 25.68
C LEU A 96 15.89 13.13 24.92
N PHE A 97 14.77 12.71 24.32
CA PHE A 97 14.66 11.51 23.52
C PHE A 97 13.60 11.69 22.44
N LYS A 98 13.95 11.39 21.17
CA LYS A 98 13.05 11.54 20.03
C LYS A 98 12.70 10.18 19.45
N GLY A 99 11.58 9.61 19.91
CA GLY A 99 11.01 8.35 19.39
C GLY A 99 9.94 8.56 18.33
N ILE A 100 9.35 9.76 18.26
CA ILE A 100 8.32 10.13 17.27
C ILE A 100 8.88 11.25 16.39
N SER A 101 8.89 11.02 15.10
CA SER A 101 9.30 12.05 14.14
C SER A 101 8.32 12.13 12.99
N LYS A 102 7.93 13.36 12.63
CA LYS A 102 7.14 13.64 11.43
C LYS A 102 8.11 13.71 10.24
N ARG A 103 8.13 12.67 9.42
CA ARG A 103 9.00 12.57 8.26
C ARG A 103 8.19 12.62 6.97
N GLN A 104 8.82 13.11 5.91
CA GLN A 104 8.24 12.96 4.58
C GLN A 104 8.23 11.48 4.20
N PHE A 105 7.12 11.04 3.60
CA PHE A 105 6.96 9.66 3.15
C PHE A 105 6.13 9.59 1.88
N LYS A 106 6.31 8.49 1.18
CA LYS A 106 5.46 8.06 0.08
C LYS A 106 5.32 6.54 0.16
N LYS A 107 4.09 6.06 0.37
CA LYS A 107 3.74 4.65 0.42
C LYS A 107 2.78 4.32 -0.70
N SER A 108 3.03 3.21 -1.39
CA SER A 108 2.18 2.75 -2.48
C SER A 108 1.73 1.32 -2.23
N PHE A 109 0.46 1.06 -2.51
CA PHE A 109 -0.17 -0.25 -2.38
C PHE A 109 -0.76 -0.63 -3.72
N THR A 110 -0.43 -1.82 -4.22
CA THR A 110 -1.03 -2.36 -5.43
C THR A 110 -2.34 -3.04 -5.10
N LEU A 111 -3.41 -2.60 -5.77
CA LEU A 111 -4.75 -3.18 -5.61
C LEU A 111 -5.08 -4.04 -6.83
N ALA A 112 -5.86 -5.10 -6.62
CA ALA A 112 -6.40 -5.88 -7.73
C ALA A 112 -7.43 -5.08 -8.53
N ASP A 113 -7.67 -5.46 -9.79
CA ASP A 113 -8.58 -4.75 -10.71
C ASP A 113 -10.01 -4.65 -10.19
N ASP A 114 -10.41 -5.61 -9.36
CA ASP A 114 -11.74 -5.73 -8.78
C ASP A 114 -11.87 -5.14 -7.37
N VAL A 115 -10.83 -4.45 -6.90
CA VAL A 115 -10.84 -3.76 -5.60
C VAL A 115 -11.07 -2.27 -5.80
N VAL A 116 -12.02 -1.75 -5.05
CA VAL A 116 -12.38 -0.33 -5.02
C VAL A 116 -12.11 0.27 -3.64
N ILE A 117 -11.90 1.57 -3.59
CA ILE A 117 -11.69 2.32 -2.35
C ILE A 117 -13.04 2.90 -1.93
N ASN A 118 -13.55 2.50 -0.76
CA ASN A 118 -14.79 2.99 -0.21
C ASN A 118 -14.65 4.33 0.50
N GLY A 119 -13.47 4.62 1.03
CA GLY A 119 -13.19 5.89 1.69
C GLY A 119 -11.89 5.87 2.45
N ALA A 120 -11.50 7.04 2.93
CA ALA A 120 -10.34 7.24 3.78
C ALA A 120 -10.69 8.23 4.90
N GLU A 121 -10.27 7.93 6.11
CA GLU A 121 -10.46 8.78 7.29
C GLU A 121 -9.17 8.91 8.07
N LEU A 122 -8.82 10.14 8.44
CA LEU A 122 -7.74 10.43 9.38
C LEU A 122 -8.36 10.89 10.71
N LYS A 123 -8.20 10.04 11.72
CA LYS A 123 -8.73 10.29 13.06
C LYS A 123 -7.78 9.73 14.10
N ASP A 124 -7.62 10.46 15.19
CA ASP A 124 -6.82 10.06 16.36
C ASP A 124 -5.39 9.61 16.00
N GLY A 125 -4.79 10.26 14.99
CA GLY A 125 -3.45 9.94 14.51
C GLY A 125 -3.36 8.69 13.63
N MET A 126 -4.50 8.11 13.25
CA MET A 126 -4.58 6.96 12.37
C MET A 126 -5.26 7.31 11.05
N LEU A 127 -4.61 7.01 9.93
CA LEU A 127 -5.25 6.99 8.64
C LEU A 127 -5.80 5.59 8.39
N VAL A 128 -7.08 5.53 8.10
CA VAL A 128 -7.81 4.30 7.76
C VAL A 128 -8.34 4.41 6.36
N VAL A 129 -8.01 3.45 5.49
CA VAL A 129 -8.52 3.35 4.12
C VAL A 129 -9.28 2.04 4.00
N ASP A 130 -10.57 2.13 3.70
CA ASP A 130 -11.43 0.96 3.53
C ASP A 130 -11.50 0.57 2.04
N LEU A 131 -11.29 -0.73 1.80
CA LEU A 131 -11.23 -1.35 0.49
C LEU A 131 -12.28 -2.45 0.39
N GLU A 132 -12.92 -2.57 -0.78
CA GLU A 132 -13.92 -3.59 -1.06
C GLU A 132 -13.64 -4.26 -2.40
N LYS A 133 -13.79 -5.57 -2.43
CA LYS A 133 -13.74 -6.35 -3.66
C LYS A 133 -15.13 -6.45 -4.28
N ILE A 134 -15.26 -5.93 -5.48
CA ILE A 134 -16.47 -6.07 -6.30
C ILE A 134 -16.30 -7.30 -7.19
N VAL A 135 -17.23 -8.25 -7.09
CA VAL A 135 -17.29 -9.41 -7.98
C VAL A 135 -18.26 -9.08 -9.11
N PRO A 136 -17.79 -8.70 -10.32
CA PRO A 136 -18.65 -8.49 -11.48
C PRO A 136 -19.42 -9.77 -11.82
N GLU A 137 -20.64 -9.64 -12.35
CA GLU A 137 -21.45 -10.78 -12.81
C GLU A 137 -20.68 -11.67 -13.83
N GLU A 138 -19.83 -11.06 -14.65
CA GLU A 138 -19.00 -11.76 -15.64
C GLU A 138 -17.93 -12.67 -15.03
N LYS A 139 -17.52 -12.39 -13.80
CA LYS A 139 -16.51 -13.19 -13.05
C LYS A 139 -17.15 -14.26 -12.16
N LYS A 140 -18.48 -14.30 -12.08
CA LYS A 140 -19.17 -15.37 -11.35
C LYS A 140 -18.99 -16.71 -12.06
N PRO A 141 -18.94 -17.81 -11.33
CA PRO A 141 -18.84 -19.16 -11.93
C PRO A 141 -19.96 -19.38 -12.94
N ARG A 142 -19.61 -19.77 -14.15
CA ARG A 142 -20.57 -20.14 -15.20
C ARG A 142 -20.21 -21.48 -15.81
N THR A 143 -21.21 -22.28 -16.11
CA THR A 143 -21.00 -23.55 -16.80
C THR A 143 -20.81 -23.29 -18.31
N ILE A 144 -19.72 -23.79 -18.84
CA ILE A 144 -19.45 -23.74 -20.29
C ILE A 144 -19.93 -25.06 -20.92
N LYS A 145 -20.84 -24.96 -21.88
CA LYS A 145 -21.28 -26.14 -22.62
C LYS A 145 -20.22 -26.55 -23.64
N ILE A 146 -19.85 -27.81 -23.60
CA ILE A 146 -18.96 -28.41 -24.60
C ILE A 146 -19.80 -28.72 -25.83
N LYS A 147 -19.36 -28.25 -27.00
CA LYS A 147 -19.98 -28.57 -28.31
C LYS A 147 -19.50 -29.93 -28.81
#